data_842d9f43c84b965f81c19909b1b63814
#
_entry.id   842d9f43c84b965f81c19909b1b63814
#
_cell.length_a   1.000
_cell.length_b   1.000
_cell.length_c   1.000
_cell.angle_alpha   90.00
_cell.angle_beta   90.00
_cell.angle_gamma   90.00
#
_symmetry.space_group_name_H-M   'P 1'
#
loop_
_entity.id
_entity.type
_entity.pdbx_description
1 polymer ?
#
loop_
_entity_poly.entity_id
_entity_poly.type
_entity_poly.pdbx_seq_one_letter_code
_entity_poly.pdbx_strand_id
1 'polypeptide(L)'
;MFTNPQLITEVQLMPNWTYNRVRVRGDDSKTIQEVKELFEGENPFNTLIPEPDWTVTPLSELHENNSISVKRGELGELPVQPDPNAKGWDCPKFASTGQQDDRWYDWRLKHWGTKWPACEVKITKDDSDYLEVTFDTAWCPPEEICKSLRSK
;
A
#
# COMPACT_ATOMS: atom_id res chain seq x y z
N MET A 1 9.77 12.16 47.41
CA MET A 1 8.65 12.25 46.47
C MET A 1 9.04 11.42 45.23
N PHE A 2 8.46 10.24 45.11
CA PHE A 2 8.75 9.38 43.98
C PHE A 2 7.68 9.60 42.91
N THR A 3 8.05 10.24 41.80
CA THR A 3 7.19 10.34 40.63
C THR A 3 7.14 8.96 39.96
N ASN A 4 5.95 8.39 39.98
CA ASN A 4 5.62 7.15 39.31
C ASN A 4 5.81 7.30 37.80
N PRO A 5 6.69 6.55 37.11
CA PRO A 5 6.73 6.61 35.68
C PRO A 5 5.43 5.98 35.15
N GLN A 6 4.63 6.78 34.44
CA GLN A 6 3.52 6.26 33.67
C GLN A 6 4.09 5.34 32.61
N LEU A 7 3.87 4.06 32.77
CA LEU A 7 4.01 3.08 31.71
C LEU A 7 2.98 3.41 30.64
N ILE A 8 3.42 4.15 29.61
CA ILE A 8 2.67 4.28 28.36
C ILE A 8 2.86 2.93 27.67
N THR A 9 1.91 2.04 27.86
CA THR A 9 1.80 0.84 27.05
C THR A 9 1.27 1.29 25.69
N GLU A 10 2.15 1.63 24.76
CA GLU A 10 1.80 1.68 23.35
C GLU A 10 1.40 0.27 22.95
N VAL A 11 0.10 0.04 22.87
CA VAL A 11 -0.42 -1.13 22.17
C VAL A 11 -0.17 -0.86 20.69
N GLN A 12 1.00 -1.21 20.22
CA GLN A 12 1.28 -1.34 18.82
C GLN A 12 0.36 -2.46 18.30
N LEU A 13 -0.75 -2.05 17.67
CA LEU A 13 -1.55 -2.94 16.84
C LEU A 13 -0.65 -3.37 15.67
N MET A 14 0.16 -4.39 15.91
CA MET A 14 0.98 -4.99 14.87
C MET A 14 0.03 -5.75 13.94
N PRO A 15 -0.11 -5.33 12.68
CA PRO A 15 -0.78 -6.16 11.69
C PRO A 15 -0.01 -7.48 11.59
N ASN A 16 -0.72 -8.56 11.28
CA ASN A 16 -0.05 -9.79 10.93
C ASN A 16 0.79 -9.56 9.68
N TRP A 17 2.11 -9.59 9.83
CA TRP A 17 3.04 -9.41 8.72
C TRP A 17 3.28 -10.73 8.01
N THR A 18 3.28 -10.69 6.70
CA THR A 18 3.66 -11.79 5.83
C THR A 18 5.06 -11.54 5.29
N TYR A 19 5.99 -12.42 5.61
CA TYR A 19 7.35 -12.38 5.09
C TYR A 19 7.35 -12.87 3.65
N ASN A 20 7.93 -12.09 2.76
CA ASN A 20 8.05 -12.39 1.34
C ASN A 20 9.52 -12.47 0.92
N ARG A 21 9.79 -13.34 -0.02
CA ARG A 21 11.10 -13.47 -0.66
C ARG A 21 10.93 -13.60 -2.15
N VAL A 22 11.52 -12.68 -2.88
CA VAL A 22 11.57 -12.68 -4.35
C VAL A 22 12.98 -13.09 -4.76
N ARG A 23 13.06 -14.06 -5.65
CA ARG A 23 14.31 -14.53 -6.26
C ARG A 23 14.21 -14.35 -7.76
N VAL A 24 15.15 -13.62 -8.32
CA VAL A 24 15.28 -13.40 -9.75
C VAL A 24 16.55 -14.09 -10.23
N ARG A 25 16.43 -14.91 -11.25
CA ARG A 25 17.55 -15.54 -11.95
C ARG A 25 17.39 -15.26 -13.43
N GLY A 26 18.47 -14.97 -14.09
CA GLY A 26 18.46 -14.75 -15.53
C GLY A 26 19.85 -14.52 -16.09
N ASP A 27 20.01 -14.89 -17.35
CA ASP A 27 21.24 -14.64 -18.10
C ASP A 27 21.35 -13.18 -18.54
N ASP A 28 20.28 -12.40 -18.37
CA ASP A 28 20.23 -10.98 -18.68
C ASP A 28 20.39 -10.13 -17.42
N SER A 29 21.61 -9.59 -17.25
CA SER A 29 21.94 -8.67 -16.16
C SER A 29 21.10 -7.40 -16.15
N LYS A 30 20.50 -7.01 -17.28
CA LYS A 30 19.65 -5.82 -17.39
C LYS A 30 18.35 -6.02 -16.62
N THR A 31 17.67 -7.15 -16.80
CA THR A 31 16.43 -7.48 -16.06
C THR A 31 16.68 -7.53 -14.55
N ILE A 32 17.80 -8.13 -14.13
CA ILE A 32 18.19 -8.17 -12.72
C ILE A 32 18.40 -6.77 -12.17
N GLN A 33 19.08 -5.90 -12.91
CA GLN A 33 19.32 -4.52 -12.51
C GLN A 33 18.01 -3.72 -12.43
N GLU A 34 17.09 -3.89 -13.39
CA GLU A 34 15.77 -3.22 -13.36
C GLU A 34 14.95 -3.62 -12.13
N VAL A 35 14.94 -4.91 -11.77
CA VAL A 35 14.23 -5.37 -10.56
C VAL A 35 14.91 -4.86 -9.29
N LYS A 36 16.23 -4.81 -9.26
CA LYS A 36 16.98 -4.24 -8.15
C LYS A 36 16.62 -2.77 -7.94
N GLU A 37 16.68 -1.95 -8.97
CA GLU A 37 16.34 -0.53 -8.94
C GLU A 37 14.89 -0.31 -8.51
N LEU A 38 13.98 -1.19 -8.93
CA LEU A 38 12.58 -1.17 -8.48
C LEU A 38 12.46 -1.30 -6.96
N PHE A 39 13.16 -2.26 -6.36
CA PHE A 39 13.10 -2.50 -4.91
C PHE A 39 13.97 -1.55 -4.07
N GLU A 40 14.93 -0.88 -4.67
CA GLU A 40 15.66 0.23 -4.04
C GLU A 40 14.86 1.54 -4.02
N GLY A 41 13.80 1.64 -4.82
CA GLY A 41 12.90 2.78 -4.83
C GLY A 41 12.04 2.90 -3.58
N GLU A 42 11.46 4.07 -3.36
CA GLU A 42 10.65 4.39 -2.18
C GLU A 42 9.40 3.51 -2.05
N ASN A 43 8.72 3.26 -3.17
CA ASN A 43 7.52 2.42 -3.21
C ASN A 43 7.53 1.51 -4.45
N PRO A 44 8.14 0.32 -4.35
CA PRO A 44 8.27 -0.60 -5.47
C PRO A 44 6.93 -1.04 -6.05
N PHE A 45 5.88 -1.19 -5.24
CA PHE A 45 4.57 -1.60 -5.72
C PHE A 45 3.92 -0.52 -6.57
N ASN A 46 3.98 0.72 -6.14
CA ASN A 46 3.44 1.85 -6.88
C ASN A 46 4.24 2.15 -8.16
N THR A 47 5.53 1.90 -8.16
CA THR A 47 6.36 2.01 -9.36
C THR A 47 6.01 0.94 -10.39
N LEU A 48 5.73 -0.28 -9.94
CA LEU A 48 5.39 -1.40 -10.82
C LEU A 48 3.95 -1.35 -11.34
N ILE A 49 3.00 -1.06 -10.44
CA ILE A 49 1.56 -0.92 -10.72
C ILE A 49 1.09 0.38 -10.08
N PRO A 50 1.12 1.51 -10.83
CA PRO A 50 0.80 2.83 -10.30
C PRO A 50 -0.65 2.93 -9.80
N GLU A 51 -0.80 3.43 -8.59
CA GLU A 51 -2.10 3.76 -8.00
C GLU A 51 -2.63 5.07 -8.57
N PRO A 52 -3.94 5.18 -8.85
CA PRO A 52 -4.54 6.47 -9.23
C PRO A 52 -4.36 7.53 -8.15
N ASP A 53 -4.26 8.78 -8.57
CA ASP A 53 -4.39 9.90 -7.64
C ASP A 53 -5.88 10.10 -7.31
N TRP A 54 -6.27 9.65 -6.13
CA TRP A 54 -7.66 9.70 -5.67
C TRP A 54 -8.18 11.12 -5.45
N THR A 55 -7.29 12.09 -5.29
CA THR A 55 -7.67 13.49 -5.08
C THR A 55 -8.25 14.14 -6.33
N VAL A 56 -7.90 13.61 -7.49
CA VAL A 56 -8.36 14.09 -8.81
C VAL A 56 -9.18 13.05 -9.58
N THR A 57 -9.34 11.85 -9.00
CA THR A 57 -10.14 10.77 -9.59
C THR A 57 -11.57 10.84 -9.04
N PRO A 58 -12.56 11.19 -9.87
CA PRO A 58 -13.95 11.26 -9.43
C PRO A 58 -14.51 9.87 -9.12
N LEU A 59 -15.51 9.82 -8.26
CA LEU A 59 -16.24 8.60 -7.96
C LEU A 59 -16.99 8.12 -9.21
N SER A 60 -16.65 6.94 -9.73
CA SER A 60 -17.25 6.36 -10.93
C SER A 60 -18.38 5.36 -10.62
N GLU A 61 -18.36 4.78 -9.42
CA GLU A 61 -19.34 3.80 -8.97
C GLU A 61 -19.76 4.09 -7.52
N LEU A 62 -21.04 3.88 -7.24
CA LEU A 62 -21.53 3.90 -5.86
C LEU A 62 -21.21 2.55 -5.22
N HIS A 63 -20.32 2.58 -4.25
CA HIS A 63 -20.00 1.39 -3.46
C HIS A 63 -20.93 1.30 -2.26
N GLU A 64 -21.59 0.17 -2.14
CA GLU A 64 -22.29 -0.21 -0.91
C GLU A 64 -21.41 -1.17 -0.13
N ASN A 65 -21.16 -0.85 1.13
CA ASN A 65 -20.48 -1.77 2.01
C ASN A 65 -21.45 -2.90 2.39
N ASN A 66 -21.05 -4.15 2.18
CA ASN A 66 -21.90 -5.34 2.41
C ASN A 66 -22.39 -5.49 3.86
N SER A 67 -21.79 -4.80 4.82
CA SER A 67 -22.16 -4.87 6.23
C SER A 67 -23.07 -3.74 6.71
N ILE A 68 -23.05 -2.60 6.01
CA ILE A 68 -23.90 -1.45 6.29
C ILE A 68 -24.13 -0.77 4.93
N SER A 69 -25.35 -0.61 4.47
CA SER A 69 -25.72 0.06 3.21
C SER A 69 -25.30 1.53 3.20
N VAL A 70 -24.01 1.77 3.13
CA VAL A 70 -23.43 3.10 3.22
C VAL A 70 -22.96 3.51 1.83
N LYS A 71 -23.61 4.51 1.26
CA LYS A 71 -23.24 5.09 -0.03
C LYS A 71 -22.07 6.04 0.13
N ARG A 72 -21.04 5.87 -0.68
CA ARG A 72 -19.82 6.68 -0.67
C ARG A 72 -19.91 7.91 -1.56
N GLY A 73 -20.86 8.77 -1.35
CA GLY A 73 -20.96 9.98 -2.17
C GLY A 73 -21.71 9.78 -3.49
N GLU A 74 -21.72 10.80 -4.33
CA GLU A 74 -22.39 10.84 -5.62
C GLU A 74 -21.43 10.58 -6.77
N LEU A 75 -21.91 9.99 -7.87
CA LEU A 75 -21.11 9.80 -9.08
C LEU A 75 -20.57 11.14 -9.59
N GLY A 76 -19.29 11.17 -9.92
CA GLY A 76 -18.58 12.37 -10.37
C GLY A 76 -18.02 13.25 -9.25
N GLU A 77 -18.35 12.97 -7.99
CA GLU A 77 -17.86 13.73 -6.85
C GLU A 77 -16.36 13.45 -6.62
N LEU A 78 -15.61 14.52 -6.27
CA LEU A 78 -14.23 14.41 -5.80
C LEU A 78 -14.22 14.49 -4.26
N PRO A 79 -13.30 13.79 -3.59
CA PRO A 79 -13.18 13.89 -2.15
C PRO A 79 -12.61 15.26 -1.74
N VAL A 80 -13.16 15.83 -0.69
CA VAL A 80 -12.67 17.07 -0.07
C VAL A 80 -11.45 16.71 0.78
N GLN A 81 -10.34 17.40 0.51
CA GLN A 81 -9.12 17.22 1.29
C GLN A 81 -9.29 17.80 2.69
N PRO A 82 -8.73 17.17 3.72
CA PRO A 82 -8.72 17.74 5.06
C PRO A 82 -7.90 19.03 5.10
N ASP A 83 -8.25 19.94 6.01
CA ASP A 83 -7.44 21.12 6.27
C ASP A 83 -6.06 20.68 6.79
N PRO A 84 -4.95 21.06 6.12
CA PRO A 84 -3.61 20.69 6.55
C PRO A 84 -3.23 21.25 7.93
N ASN A 85 -3.98 22.24 8.42
CA ASN A 85 -3.79 22.83 9.75
C ASN A 85 -4.71 22.23 10.81
N ALA A 86 -5.63 21.33 10.44
CA ALA A 86 -6.49 20.64 11.40
C ALA A 86 -5.64 19.75 12.32
N LYS A 87 -5.96 19.79 13.62
CA LYS A 87 -5.32 18.91 14.59
C LYS A 87 -5.99 17.55 14.56
N GLY A 88 -5.21 16.51 14.24
CA GLY A 88 -5.68 15.12 14.25
C GLY A 88 -5.48 14.43 12.89
N TRP A 89 -5.79 13.15 12.88
CA TRP A 89 -5.77 12.33 11.68
C TRP A 89 -7.10 12.52 10.95
N ASP A 90 -7.11 13.35 9.94
CA ASP A 90 -8.28 13.50 9.09
C ASP A 90 -7.97 12.94 7.70
N CYS A 91 -8.95 12.29 7.11
CA CYS A 91 -8.84 11.68 5.78
C CYS A 91 -9.75 12.40 4.80
N PRO A 92 -9.43 12.36 3.49
CA PRO A 92 -10.33 12.90 2.48
C PRO A 92 -11.73 12.30 2.62
N LYS A 93 -12.77 13.13 2.49
CA LYS A 93 -14.18 12.73 2.66
C LYS A 93 -15.02 13.24 1.51
N PHE A 94 -16.05 12.48 1.15
CA PHE A 94 -17.07 12.95 0.22
C PHE A 94 -18.02 13.92 0.92
N ALA A 95 -18.20 15.13 0.34
CA ALA A 95 -19.02 16.18 0.94
C ALA A 95 -20.51 15.77 1.05
N SER A 96 -21.01 15.01 0.07
CA SER A 96 -22.42 14.57 0.03
C SER A 96 -22.82 13.64 1.18
N THR A 97 -21.86 12.82 1.68
CA THR A 97 -22.12 11.82 2.74
C THR A 97 -21.31 12.03 3.99
N GLY A 98 -20.22 12.80 3.93
CA GLY A 98 -19.24 12.94 5.01
C GLY A 98 -18.39 11.69 5.23
N GLN A 99 -18.47 10.70 4.34
CA GLN A 99 -17.72 9.45 4.45
C GLN A 99 -16.30 9.59 3.94
N GLN A 100 -15.38 8.89 4.60
CA GLN A 100 -13.98 8.81 4.20
C GLN A 100 -13.83 8.14 2.83
N ASP A 101 -12.96 8.69 1.99
CA ASP A 101 -12.57 8.05 0.74
C ASP A 101 -11.56 6.92 1.03
N ASP A 102 -12.03 5.69 0.95
CA ASP A 102 -11.23 4.47 1.16
C ASP A 102 -11.09 3.63 -0.11
N ARG A 103 -11.32 4.22 -1.31
CA ARG A 103 -11.17 3.55 -2.61
C ARG A 103 -9.80 2.94 -2.81
N TRP A 104 -8.75 3.56 -2.25
CA TRP A 104 -7.38 3.07 -2.26
C TRP A 104 -7.27 1.65 -1.70
N TYR A 105 -8.06 1.33 -0.68
CA TYR A 105 -8.01 0.03 -0.01
C TYR A 105 -8.44 -1.11 -0.94
N ASP A 106 -9.63 -1.00 -1.53
CA ASP A 106 -10.14 -1.98 -2.47
C ASP A 106 -9.27 -2.08 -3.73
N TRP A 107 -8.78 -0.94 -4.21
CA TRP A 107 -7.90 -0.88 -5.36
C TRP A 107 -6.58 -1.62 -5.11
N ARG A 108 -5.92 -1.37 -3.98
CA ARG A 108 -4.66 -2.04 -3.64
C ARG A 108 -4.83 -3.53 -3.44
N LEU A 109 -5.89 -3.97 -2.77
CA LEU A 109 -6.19 -5.41 -2.65
C LEU A 109 -6.37 -6.07 -4.02
N LYS A 110 -7.03 -5.39 -4.95
CA LYS A 110 -7.27 -5.90 -6.31
C LYS A 110 -6.00 -5.90 -7.18
N HIS A 111 -5.18 -4.87 -7.11
CA HIS A 111 -4.07 -4.64 -8.05
C HIS A 111 -2.69 -4.99 -7.48
N TRP A 112 -2.50 -4.94 -6.17
CA TRP A 112 -1.26 -5.37 -5.51
C TRP A 112 -1.41 -6.72 -4.79
N GLY A 113 -2.62 -7.07 -4.38
CA GLY A 113 -2.92 -8.23 -3.55
C GLY A 113 -2.72 -7.97 -2.05
N THR A 114 -2.32 -6.78 -1.65
CA THR A 114 -2.13 -6.34 -0.27
C THR A 114 -2.46 -4.86 -0.13
N LYS A 115 -2.86 -4.45 1.07
CA LYS A 115 -3.33 -3.07 1.32
C LYS A 115 -2.22 -2.02 1.47
N TRP A 116 -1.01 -2.43 1.87
CA TRP A 116 0.09 -1.52 2.11
C TRP A 116 1.28 -1.81 1.19
N PRO A 117 2.14 -0.82 0.93
CA PRO A 117 3.40 -1.04 0.24
C PRO A 117 4.28 -2.06 0.94
N ALA A 118 5.33 -2.51 0.25
CA ALA A 118 6.37 -3.33 0.86
C ALA A 118 7.04 -2.61 2.03
N CYS A 119 7.19 -3.31 3.15
CA CYS A 119 7.88 -2.83 4.34
C CYS A 119 9.18 -3.63 4.55
N GLU A 120 10.16 -3.04 5.24
CA GLU A 120 11.42 -3.71 5.58
C GLU A 120 12.12 -4.35 4.37
N VAL A 121 12.14 -3.66 3.24
CA VAL A 121 12.74 -4.15 1.99
C VAL A 121 14.25 -4.28 2.17
N LYS A 122 14.78 -5.47 1.87
CA LYS A 122 16.21 -5.79 1.95
C LYS A 122 16.66 -6.59 0.74
N ILE A 123 17.73 -6.16 0.09
CA ILE A 123 18.44 -6.95 -0.90
C ILE A 123 19.41 -7.85 -0.13
N THR A 124 19.17 -9.15 -0.16
CA THR A 124 19.93 -10.14 0.61
C THR A 124 21.00 -10.83 -0.21
N LYS A 125 20.83 -10.86 -1.55
CA LYS A 125 21.84 -11.31 -2.52
C LYS A 125 21.77 -10.46 -3.77
N ASP A 126 22.92 -10.12 -4.29
CA ASP A 126 23.08 -9.23 -5.45
C ASP A 126 24.30 -9.70 -6.28
N ASP A 127 24.04 -10.63 -7.19
CA ASP A 127 25.01 -11.18 -8.13
C ASP A 127 24.61 -10.81 -9.58
N SER A 128 25.52 -10.97 -10.51
CA SER A 128 25.26 -10.60 -11.92
C SER A 128 24.11 -11.39 -12.59
N ASP A 129 23.84 -12.60 -12.11
CA ASP A 129 22.84 -13.53 -12.64
C ASP A 129 21.77 -13.91 -11.60
N TYR A 130 21.85 -13.33 -10.38
CA TYR A 130 20.96 -13.65 -9.27
C TYR A 130 20.72 -12.49 -8.33
N LEU A 131 19.45 -12.22 -8.06
CA LEU A 131 19.00 -11.25 -7.07
C LEU A 131 18.04 -11.91 -6.09
N GLU A 132 18.22 -11.65 -4.79
CA GLU A 132 17.26 -12.01 -3.76
C GLU A 132 16.86 -10.79 -2.96
N VAL A 133 15.55 -10.54 -2.91
CA VAL A 133 14.95 -9.45 -2.15
C VAL A 133 13.96 -10.01 -1.14
N THR A 134 14.01 -9.51 0.09
CA THR A 134 13.04 -9.84 1.13
C THR A 134 12.29 -8.59 1.57
N PHE A 135 11.03 -8.75 1.92
CA PHE A 135 10.18 -7.67 2.42
C PHE A 135 8.94 -8.23 3.13
N ASP A 136 8.32 -7.40 3.93
CA ASP A 136 7.08 -7.73 4.61
C ASP A 136 5.87 -7.06 3.97
N THR A 137 4.73 -7.74 3.96
CA THR A 137 3.43 -7.21 3.55
C THR A 137 2.37 -7.41 4.60
N ALA A 138 1.36 -6.54 4.60
CA ALA A 138 0.26 -6.63 5.56
C ALA A 138 -0.70 -7.77 5.19
N TRP A 139 -0.81 -8.77 6.08
CA TRP A 139 -1.76 -9.88 6.11
C TRP A 139 -1.58 -10.97 5.07
N CYS A 140 -1.23 -10.63 3.83
CA CYS A 140 -1.14 -11.60 2.72
C CYS A 140 0.00 -11.27 1.77
N PRO A 141 0.46 -12.25 0.98
CA PRO A 141 1.45 -12.01 -0.08
C PRO A 141 0.90 -11.09 -1.16
N PRO A 142 1.75 -10.28 -1.82
CA PRO A 142 1.34 -9.40 -2.91
C PRO A 142 1.27 -10.17 -4.23
N GLU A 143 0.26 -11.01 -4.40
CA GLU A 143 0.17 -11.94 -5.53
C GLU A 143 0.18 -11.25 -6.90
N GLU A 144 -0.53 -10.12 -7.02
CA GLU A 144 -0.61 -9.38 -8.29
C GLU A 144 0.73 -8.70 -8.64
N ILE A 145 1.46 -8.23 -7.64
CA ILE A 145 2.84 -7.74 -7.80
C ILE A 145 3.76 -8.88 -8.28
N CYS A 146 3.65 -10.05 -7.66
CA CYS A 146 4.43 -11.22 -8.08
C CYS A 146 4.12 -11.67 -9.51
N LYS A 147 2.86 -11.64 -9.94
CA LYS A 147 2.46 -11.92 -11.33
C LYS A 147 3.05 -10.89 -12.30
N SER A 148 3.00 -9.62 -11.95
CA SER A 148 3.56 -8.54 -12.75
C SER A 148 5.09 -8.66 -12.89
N LEU A 149 5.79 -9.03 -11.82
CA LEU A 149 7.25 -9.29 -11.88
C LEU A 149 7.61 -10.45 -12.79
N ARG A 150 6.78 -11.50 -12.82
CA ARG A 150 7.02 -12.69 -13.70
C ARG A 150 6.83 -12.40 -15.19
N SER A 151 6.13 -11.32 -15.52
CA SER A 151 5.87 -10.92 -16.92
C SER A 151 6.96 -10.01 -17.52
N LYS A 152 7.95 -9.63 -16.73
CA LYS A 152 9.14 -8.87 -17.16
C LYS A 152 10.24 -9.81 -17.65
#